data_9be2186fba36f7966e8de4fca137745d
#
_entry.id   9be2186fba36f7966e8de4fca137745d
#
_cell.length_a   1.000
_cell.length_b   1.000
_cell.length_c   1.000
_cell.angle_alpha   90.00
_cell.angle_beta   90.00
_cell.angle_gamma   90.00
#
_symmetry.space_group_name_H-M   'P 1'
#
loop_
_entity.id
_entity.type
_entity.pdbx_description
1 polymer ?
#
loop_
_entity_poly.entity_id
_entity_poly.type
_entity_poly.pdbx_seq_one_letter_code
_entity_poly.pdbx_strand_id
1 'polypeptide(L)'
;MNEYARSYCGGQQPESALEIDVAIAHPAAVTLEELEALSVLEPYGSGNARPLFCLLGATLLRTQNVGQNRHLKLRLGKGCAQFDGIFFSTVAERCGCHPGDRVDAAFYLQINEFRGSRTVQLQMVDIRPSLCASGREQEALTLAHRCAAGKAVSLREARRALPTREQFAAAWRFLDRTVPEDGLTTDRLPLLRLMAAELGGAEPVLRAAMCAAVFRERGLLDWQLNGDAITLHLRRGQHVALDQSPLMNTLQNDNEKGGGAL
;
A
#
# COMPACT_ATOMS: atom_id res chain seq x y z
N MET A 1 29.74 -20.17 -3.77
CA MET A 1 29.56 -18.85 -3.10
C MET A 1 28.32 -18.79 -2.19
N ASN A 2 27.21 -19.44 -2.51
CA ASN A 2 25.97 -19.35 -1.69
C ASN A 2 25.99 -20.03 -0.31
N GLU A 3 26.74 -21.12 -0.11
CA GLU A 3 26.78 -21.82 1.20
C GLU A 3 27.61 -21.08 2.24
N TYR A 4 28.73 -20.47 1.83
CA TYR A 4 29.56 -19.67 2.72
C TYR A 4 28.85 -18.41 3.21
N ALA A 5 28.10 -17.71 2.32
CA ALA A 5 27.32 -16.56 2.69
C ALA A 5 26.15 -16.92 3.64
N ARG A 6 25.48 -18.06 3.44
CA ARG A 6 24.42 -18.54 4.35
C ARG A 6 24.93 -18.87 5.75
N SER A 7 26.14 -19.47 5.87
CA SER A 7 26.70 -19.77 7.17
C SER A 7 27.19 -18.53 7.94
N TYR A 8 27.63 -17.49 7.21
CA TYR A 8 28.12 -16.25 7.81
C TYR A 8 26.98 -15.33 8.25
N CYS A 9 25.86 -15.31 7.53
CA CYS A 9 24.69 -14.48 7.85
C CYS A 9 23.64 -15.20 8.73
N GLY A 10 23.95 -16.37 9.30
CA GLY A 10 23.02 -17.11 10.17
C GLY A 10 21.67 -17.46 9.50
N GLY A 11 21.64 -17.57 8.16
CA GLY A 11 20.43 -17.86 7.39
C GLY A 11 19.51 -16.65 7.16
N GLN A 12 19.81 -15.49 7.72
CA GLN A 12 19.10 -14.25 7.41
C GLN A 12 19.70 -13.61 6.16
N GLN A 13 18.86 -13.32 5.15
CA GLN A 13 19.28 -12.46 4.07
C GLN A 13 19.46 -11.04 4.64
N PRO A 14 20.61 -10.37 4.40
CA PRO A 14 20.74 -8.98 4.80
C PRO A 14 19.66 -8.16 4.10
N GLU A 15 18.81 -7.51 4.87
CA GLU A 15 17.84 -6.55 4.34
C GLU A 15 18.62 -5.40 3.70
N SER A 16 18.43 -5.22 2.41
CA SER A 16 19.00 -4.08 1.70
C SER A 16 18.20 -2.83 2.08
N ALA A 17 18.74 -2.01 2.97
CA ALA A 17 18.16 -0.73 3.34
C ALA A 17 18.67 0.37 2.40
N LEU A 18 17.75 1.23 1.93
CA LEU A 18 18.08 2.46 1.23
C LEU A 18 18.06 3.62 2.22
N GLU A 19 19.18 4.33 2.34
CA GLU A 19 19.23 5.58 3.09
C GLU A 19 18.69 6.71 2.23
N ILE A 20 17.60 7.32 2.69
CA ILE A 20 16.93 8.43 2.01
C ILE A 20 17.39 9.75 2.63
N ASP A 21 17.96 10.62 1.81
CA ASP A 21 18.42 11.94 2.28
C ASP A 21 17.25 12.91 2.45
N VAL A 22 16.26 12.88 1.52
CA VAL A 22 15.17 13.88 1.52
C VAL A 22 13.83 13.23 1.17
N ALA A 23 12.85 13.40 2.06
CA ALA A 23 11.44 13.10 1.75
C ALA A 23 10.74 14.36 1.21
N ILE A 24 10.19 14.29 0.00
CA ILE A 24 9.50 15.40 -0.64
C ILE A 24 8.13 15.60 -0.02
N ALA A 25 7.99 16.60 0.86
CA ALA A 25 6.72 16.95 1.50
C ALA A 25 5.80 17.75 0.55
N HIS A 26 6.39 18.63 -0.27
CA HIS A 26 5.68 19.53 -1.18
C HIS A 26 6.05 19.26 -2.65
N PRO A 27 5.43 18.27 -3.30
CA PRO A 27 5.80 17.86 -4.66
C PRO A 27 5.69 18.98 -5.69
N ALA A 28 4.76 19.93 -5.51
CA ALA A 28 4.60 21.07 -6.41
C ALA A 28 5.80 22.04 -6.41
N ALA A 29 6.65 21.99 -5.37
CA ALA A 29 7.86 22.80 -5.30
C ALA A 29 9.04 22.20 -6.09
N VAL A 30 8.92 20.96 -6.59
CA VAL A 30 9.98 20.34 -7.40
C VAL A 30 9.91 20.86 -8.83
N THR A 31 10.60 21.94 -9.10
CA THR A 31 10.66 22.66 -10.37
C THR A 31 12.02 22.51 -11.04
N LEU A 32 12.14 22.96 -12.29
CA LEU A 32 13.44 23.01 -12.97
C LEU A 32 14.41 23.96 -12.26
N GLU A 33 13.91 25.10 -11.80
CA GLU A 33 14.71 26.11 -11.08
C GLU A 33 15.30 25.53 -9.78
N GLU A 34 14.50 24.82 -9.00
CA GLU A 34 14.95 24.14 -7.79
C GLU A 34 16.00 23.06 -8.09
N LEU A 35 15.82 22.32 -9.21
CA LEU A 35 16.82 21.34 -9.62
C LEU A 35 18.13 21.97 -10.07
N GLU A 36 18.08 23.09 -10.76
CA GLU A 36 19.28 23.85 -11.14
C GLU A 36 20.02 24.37 -9.90
N ALA A 37 19.29 24.82 -8.88
CA ALA A 37 19.88 25.23 -7.62
C ALA A 37 20.61 24.09 -6.89
N LEU A 38 20.19 22.83 -7.06
CA LEU A 38 20.87 21.66 -6.49
C LEU A 38 22.27 21.42 -7.10
N SER A 39 22.60 22.04 -8.23
CA SER A 39 23.93 21.94 -8.84
C SER A 39 25.06 22.47 -7.94
N VAL A 40 24.73 23.30 -6.95
CA VAL A 40 25.69 23.75 -5.93
C VAL A 40 26.30 22.59 -5.13
N LEU A 41 25.61 21.44 -5.08
CA LEU A 41 26.09 20.24 -4.40
C LEU A 41 27.06 19.42 -5.25
N GLU A 42 27.25 19.76 -6.51
CA GLU A 42 28.17 19.05 -7.42
C GLU A 42 29.64 19.49 -7.20
N PRO A 43 30.65 18.65 -7.52
CA PRO A 43 30.50 17.33 -8.15
C PRO A 43 30.21 16.21 -7.15
N TYR A 44 29.34 15.28 -7.56
CA TYR A 44 29.07 14.07 -6.78
C TYR A 44 30.18 13.03 -6.98
N GLY A 45 30.47 12.24 -5.94
CA GLY A 45 31.50 11.21 -5.98
C GLY A 45 31.77 10.56 -4.63
N SER A 46 32.97 9.99 -4.46
CA SER A 46 33.38 9.38 -3.20
C SER A 46 33.47 10.45 -2.10
N GLY A 47 32.66 10.30 -1.05
CA GLY A 47 32.56 11.27 0.06
C GLY A 47 31.54 12.41 -0.16
N ASN A 48 30.93 12.53 -1.35
CA ASN A 48 29.82 13.44 -1.63
C ASN A 48 28.78 12.71 -2.50
N ALA A 49 27.96 11.87 -1.87
CA ALA A 49 26.97 11.09 -2.58
C ALA A 49 25.87 11.98 -3.17
N ARG A 50 25.35 11.59 -4.35
CA ARG A 50 24.18 12.26 -4.93
C ARG A 50 22.98 12.08 -4.02
N PRO A 51 22.24 13.16 -3.68
CA PRO A 51 21.08 13.06 -2.79
C PRO A 51 20.02 12.12 -3.33
N LEU A 52 19.58 11.18 -2.49
CA LEU A 52 18.49 10.25 -2.78
C LEU A 52 17.20 10.82 -2.20
N PHE A 53 16.25 11.06 -3.06
CA PHE A 53 14.93 11.60 -2.69
C PHE A 53 13.90 10.49 -2.58
N CYS A 54 12.85 10.71 -1.78
CA CYS A 54 11.67 9.87 -1.82
C CYS A 54 10.37 10.65 -1.92
N LEU A 55 9.37 10.01 -2.53
CA LEU A 55 8.00 10.49 -2.62
C LEU A 55 7.09 9.42 -2.02
N LEU A 56 6.59 9.65 -0.80
CA LEU A 56 5.74 8.71 -0.08
C LEU A 56 4.28 8.86 -0.50
N GLY A 57 3.59 7.74 -0.69
CA GLY A 57 2.15 7.72 -0.97
C GLY A 57 1.75 8.39 -2.28
N ALA A 58 2.61 8.36 -3.29
CA ALA A 58 2.27 8.77 -4.65
C ALA A 58 1.32 7.75 -5.30
N THR A 59 0.59 8.17 -6.34
CA THR A 59 -0.18 7.25 -7.17
C THR A 59 0.62 6.91 -8.42
N LEU A 60 0.80 5.64 -8.73
CA LEU A 60 1.37 5.19 -9.99
C LEU A 60 0.31 5.34 -11.08
N LEU A 61 0.44 6.37 -11.93
CA LEU A 61 -0.57 6.72 -12.92
C LEU A 61 -0.43 5.89 -14.20
N ARG A 62 0.80 5.57 -14.59
CA ARG A 62 1.10 4.85 -15.84
C ARG A 62 2.43 4.14 -15.75
N THR A 63 2.53 3.00 -16.46
CA THR A 63 3.77 2.27 -16.73
C THR A 63 3.86 1.96 -18.22
N GLN A 64 5.08 1.95 -18.75
CA GLN A 64 5.36 1.60 -20.15
C GLN A 64 6.78 1.05 -20.27
N ASN A 65 6.92 -0.16 -20.78
CA ASN A 65 8.24 -0.69 -21.12
C ASN A 65 8.84 0.06 -22.33
N VAL A 66 10.10 0.44 -22.21
CA VAL A 66 10.84 1.19 -23.23
C VAL A 66 12.23 0.57 -23.47
N GLY A 67 12.96 1.04 -24.51
CA GLY A 67 14.32 0.56 -24.78
C GLY A 67 14.38 -0.95 -25.06
N GLN A 68 13.53 -1.47 -25.93
CA GLN A 68 13.43 -2.90 -26.26
C GLN A 68 13.10 -3.77 -25.03
N ASN A 69 12.15 -3.31 -24.20
CA ASN A 69 11.74 -3.94 -22.94
C ASN A 69 12.88 -4.12 -21.92
N ARG A 70 13.81 -3.16 -21.86
CA ARG A 70 14.90 -3.19 -20.85
C ARG A 70 14.73 -2.17 -19.76
N HIS A 71 13.86 -1.18 -19.94
CA HIS A 71 13.65 -0.10 -18.97
C HIS A 71 12.14 0.16 -18.82
N LEU A 72 11.74 0.67 -17.66
CA LEU A 72 10.36 1.05 -17.37
C LEU A 72 10.25 2.57 -17.30
N LYS A 73 9.47 3.16 -18.19
CA LYS A 73 8.98 4.53 -18.04
C LYS A 73 7.71 4.49 -17.22
N LEU A 74 7.63 5.35 -16.21
CA LEU A 74 6.46 5.45 -15.33
C LEU A 74 6.07 6.91 -15.12
N ARG A 75 4.84 7.13 -14.62
CA ARG A 75 4.36 8.44 -14.19
C ARG A 75 3.78 8.34 -12.81
N LEU A 76 4.26 9.18 -11.91
CA LEU A 76 3.79 9.31 -10.53
C LEU A 76 2.99 10.59 -10.38
N GLY A 77 1.90 10.53 -9.61
CA GLY A 77 1.08 11.69 -9.23
C GLY A 77 0.96 11.82 -7.72
N LYS A 78 1.09 13.04 -7.20
CA LYS A 78 0.81 13.34 -5.80
C LYS A 78 0.26 14.77 -5.66
N GLY A 79 -0.98 14.88 -5.19
CA GLY A 79 -1.72 16.15 -5.23
C GLY A 79 -1.92 16.61 -6.66
N CYS A 80 -1.53 17.85 -6.97
CA CYS A 80 -1.57 18.42 -8.32
C CYS A 80 -0.31 18.16 -9.14
N ALA A 81 0.77 17.66 -8.52
CA ALA A 81 2.04 17.41 -9.18
C ALA A 81 2.07 16.04 -9.86
N GLN A 82 2.69 15.99 -11.04
CA GLN A 82 2.96 14.75 -11.77
C GLN A 82 4.41 14.74 -12.26
N PHE A 83 5.05 13.57 -12.19
CA PHE A 83 6.44 13.39 -12.58
C PHE A 83 6.57 12.19 -13.50
N ASP A 84 7.32 12.37 -14.59
CA ASP A 84 7.80 11.26 -15.39
C ASP A 84 9.05 10.67 -14.75
N GLY A 85 9.10 9.34 -14.68
CA GLY A 85 10.23 8.59 -14.16
C GLY A 85 10.75 7.57 -15.14
N ILE A 86 12.03 7.25 -15.02
CA ILE A 86 12.69 6.17 -15.73
C ILE A 86 13.34 5.22 -14.72
N PHE A 87 13.01 3.94 -14.83
CA PHE A 87 13.59 2.88 -14.01
C PHE A 87 14.44 1.99 -14.95
N PHE A 88 15.74 2.17 -14.86
CA PHE A 88 16.69 1.43 -15.69
C PHE A 88 16.75 -0.03 -15.25
N SER A 89 16.96 -0.93 -16.23
CA SER A 89 17.09 -2.37 -16.01
C SER A 89 15.90 -3.05 -15.31
N THR A 90 14.73 -2.40 -15.36
CA THR A 90 13.48 -2.90 -14.79
C THR A 90 12.38 -2.86 -15.84
N VAL A 91 11.43 -3.79 -15.77
CA VAL A 91 10.24 -3.87 -16.62
C VAL A 91 8.98 -3.90 -15.74
N ALA A 92 7.81 -3.60 -16.33
CA ALA A 92 6.55 -3.52 -15.60
C ALA A 92 6.24 -4.79 -14.79
N GLU A 93 6.54 -5.96 -15.36
CA GLU A 93 6.31 -7.27 -14.75
C GLU A 93 7.18 -7.54 -13.50
N ARG A 94 8.32 -6.84 -13.39
CA ARG A 94 9.23 -6.94 -12.24
C ARG A 94 9.07 -5.82 -11.24
N CYS A 95 8.35 -4.76 -11.60
CA CYS A 95 8.15 -3.59 -10.75
C CYS A 95 7.34 -3.92 -9.47
N GLY A 96 6.47 -4.94 -9.52
CA GLY A 96 5.63 -5.33 -8.39
C GLY A 96 4.54 -4.31 -8.03
N CYS A 97 4.39 -3.23 -8.82
CA CYS A 97 3.38 -2.20 -8.65
C CYS A 97 2.65 -1.96 -9.99
N HIS A 98 1.36 -1.63 -9.94
CA HIS A 98 0.49 -1.46 -11.09
C HIS A 98 -0.10 -0.04 -11.14
N PRO A 99 -0.50 0.44 -12.33
CA PRO A 99 -1.25 1.69 -12.44
C PRO A 99 -2.48 1.69 -11.54
N GLY A 100 -2.64 2.76 -10.75
CA GLY A 100 -3.66 2.89 -9.71
C GLY A 100 -3.14 2.64 -8.30
N ASP A 101 -2.03 1.93 -8.14
CA ASP A 101 -1.45 1.65 -6.82
C ASP A 101 -0.91 2.92 -6.16
N ARG A 102 -1.02 2.95 -4.83
CA ARG A 102 -0.28 3.90 -4.01
C ARG A 102 1.10 3.33 -3.69
N VAL A 103 2.11 4.14 -4.00
CA VAL A 103 3.52 3.70 -3.93
C VAL A 103 4.38 4.69 -3.15
N ASP A 104 5.42 4.17 -2.53
CA ASP A 104 6.57 4.94 -2.07
C ASP A 104 7.70 4.74 -3.08
N ALA A 105 8.26 5.82 -3.56
CA ALA A 105 9.25 5.81 -4.62
C ALA A 105 10.55 6.48 -4.16
N ALA A 106 11.70 5.84 -4.38
CA ALA A 106 13.03 6.39 -4.18
C ALA A 106 13.69 6.67 -5.53
N PHE A 107 14.28 7.85 -5.68
CA PHE A 107 14.81 8.31 -6.97
C PHE A 107 15.84 9.42 -6.82
N TYR A 108 16.63 9.59 -7.87
CA TYR A 108 17.41 10.80 -8.08
C TYR A 108 16.63 11.79 -8.95
N LEU A 109 16.72 13.06 -8.65
CA LEU A 109 16.17 14.12 -9.49
C LEU A 109 17.14 14.41 -10.64
N GLN A 110 16.65 14.51 -11.86
CA GLN A 110 17.45 14.89 -13.02
C GLN A 110 16.66 15.77 -13.98
N ILE A 111 17.37 16.60 -14.73
CA ILE A 111 16.79 17.36 -15.84
C ILE A 111 16.90 16.50 -17.09
N ASN A 112 15.74 16.19 -17.68
CA ASN A 112 15.67 15.55 -18.98
C ASN A 112 15.55 16.61 -20.06
N GLU A 113 16.47 16.60 -21.02
CA GLU A 113 16.43 17.48 -22.18
C GLU A 113 16.11 16.66 -23.42
N PHE A 114 14.98 16.94 -24.05
CA PHE A 114 14.53 16.27 -25.25
C PHE A 114 13.92 17.25 -26.24
N ARG A 115 14.47 17.32 -27.44
CA ARG A 115 14.00 18.24 -28.52
C ARG A 115 13.90 19.70 -28.10
N GLY A 116 14.83 20.18 -27.28
CA GLY A 116 14.85 21.53 -26.78
C GLY A 116 13.87 21.82 -25.61
N SER A 117 13.12 20.81 -25.18
CA SER A 117 12.30 20.91 -23.97
C SER A 117 13.03 20.32 -22.77
N ARG A 118 13.09 21.07 -21.66
CA ARG A 118 13.71 20.65 -20.40
C ARG A 118 12.61 20.35 -19.40
N THR A 119 12.66 19.18 -18.78
CA THR A 119 11.67 18.74 -17.80
C THR A 119 12.34 18.04 -16.63
N VAL A 120 11.71 18.13 -15.45
CA VAL A 120 12.09 17.31 -14.30
C VAL A 120 11.77 15.86 -14.59
N GLN A 121 12.73 14.97 -14.39
CA GLN A 121 12.55 13.53 -14.50
C GLN A 121 13.09 12.82 -13.27
N LEU A 122 12.40 11.78 -12.82
CA LEU A 122 12.83 10.93 -11.72
C LEU A 122 13.65 9.75 -12.27
N GLN A 123 14.92 9.66 -11.90
CA GLN A 123 15.70 8.45 -12.13
C GLN A 123 15.44 7.50 -10.98
N MET A 124 14.57 6.51 -11.21
CA MET A 124 14.12 5.59 -10.17
C MET A 124 15.26 4.71 -9.65
N VAL A 125 15.30 4.54 -8.34
CA VAL A 125 16.19 3.61 -7.63
C VAL A 125 15.37 2.44 -7.08
N ASP A 126 14.19 2.74 -6.48
CA ASP A 126 13.29 1.73 -5.96
C ASP A 126 11.84 2.21 -5.95
N ILE A 127 10.89 1.28 -5.93
CA ILE A 127 9.46 1.55 -5.79
C ILE A 127 8.80 0.38 -5.06
N ARG A 128 7.93 0.69 -4.11
CA ARG A 128 7.19 -0.32 -3.34
C ARG A 128 5.75 0.14 -3.07
N PRO A 129 4.83 -0.78 -2.76
CA PRO A 129 3.51 -0.41 -2.24
C PRO A 129 3.64 0.49 -1.01
N SER A 130 2.91 1.60 -1.00
CA SER A 130 3.04 2.58 0.09
C SER A 130 2.45 2.08 1.40
N LEU A 131 3.17 2.28 2.50
CA LEU A 131 2.68 2.08 3.86
C LEU A 131 1.82 3.27 4.34
N CYS A 132 1.89 4.42 3.65
CA CYS A 132 1.11 5.60 4.00
C CYS A 132 -0.36 5.44 3.60
N ALA A 133 -1.27 5.53 4.56
CA ALA A 133 -2.70 5.60 4.29
C ALA A 133 -3.08 6.93 3.64
N SER A 134 -3.98 6.90 2.66
CA SER A 134 -4.66 8.11 2.19
C SER A 134 -5.65 8.61 3.25
N GLY A 135 -6.11 9.85 3.17
CA GLY A 135 -7.13 10.37 4.09
C GLY A 135 -8.38 9.48 4.15
N ARG A 136 -8.86 8.99 2.98
CA ARG A 136 -10.00 8.06 2.93
C ARG A 136 -9.72 6.71 3.58
N GLU A 137 -8.53 6.16 3.39
CA GLU A 137 -8.14 4.90 4.04
C GLU A 137 -7.98 5.08 5.55
N GLN A 138 -7.42 6.21 5.99
CA GLN A 138 -7.31 6.53 7.42
C GLN A 138 -8.70 6.64 8.09
N GLU A 139 -9.65 7.30 7.44
CA GLU A 139 -11.04 7.35 7.89
C GLU A 139 -11.67 5.95 7.93
N ALA A 140 -11.46 5.15 6.88
CA ALA A 140 -11.95 3.78 6.79
C ALA A 140 -11.40 2.88 7.91
N LEU A 141 -10.09 2.93 8.16
CA LEU A 141 -9.43 2.16 9.21
C LEU A 141 -9.86 2.62 10.61
N THR A 142 -10.05 3.94 10.80
CA THR A 142 -10.56 4.51 12.05
C THR A 142 -11.99 4.04 12.32
N LEU A 143 -12.85 4.05 11.30
CA LEU A 143 -14.21 3.55 11.41
C LEU A 143 -14.24 2.04 11.69
N ALA A 144 -13.46 1.24 10.97
CA ALA A 144 -13.37 -0.20 11.22
C ALA A 144 -12.90 -0.51 12.65
N HIS A 145 -11.93 0.24 13.16
CA HIS A 145 -11.46 0.10 14.54
C HIS A 145 -12.55 0.45 15.56
N ARG A 146 -13.31 1.52 15.34
CA ARG A 146 -14.45 1.90 16.20
C ARG A 146 -15.52 0.81 16.22
N CYS A 147 -15.88 0.29 15.06
CA CYS A 147 -16.84 -0.82 14.94
C CYS A 147 -16.36 -2.07 15.70
N ALA A 148 -15.10 -2.49 15.46
CA ALA A 148 -14.51 -3.66 16.10
C ALA A 148 -14.36 -3.51 17.62
N ALA A 149 -14.24 -2.27 18.12
CA ALA A 149 -14.20 -1.95 19.55
C ALA A 149 -15.60 -1.80 20.18
N GLY A 150 -16.69 -2.06 19.45
CA GLY A 150 -18.07 -1.92 19.92
C GLY A 150 -18.49 -0.47 20.22
N LYS A 151 -17.79 0.51 19.66
CA LYS A 151 -18.14 1.93 19.85
C LYS A 151 -19.34 2.29 18.99
N ALA A 152 -20.21 3.16 19.50
CA ALA A 152 -21.37 3.65 18.78
C ALA A 152 -20.97 4.31 17.45
N VAL A 153 -21.70 3.96 16.38
CA VAL A 153 -21.56 4.49 15.05
C VAL A 153 -22.91 5.01 14.55
N SER A 154 -22.87 5.99 13.65
CA SER A 154 -24.08 6.49 13.01
C SER A 154 -24.65 5.47 12.02
N LEU A 155 -25.94 5.58 11.71
CA LEU A 155 -26.60 4.77 10.66
C LEU A 155 -25.84 4.78 9.33
N ARG A 156 -25.34 5.96 8.91
CA ARG A 156 -24.55 6.10 7.70
C ARG A 156 -23.23 5.33 7.77
N GLU A 157 -22.55 5.40 8.91
CA GLU A 157 -21.30 4.66 9.14
C GLU A 157 -21.54 3.14 9.18
N ALA A 158 -22.61 2.69 9.85
CA ALA A 158 -22.98 1.28 9.91
C ALA A 158 -23.22 0.71 8.50
N ARG A 159 -23.99 1.41 7.64
CA ARG A 159 -24.21 1.03 6.24
C ARG A 159 -22.93 0.95 5.41
N ARG A 160 -22.02 1.89 5.62
CA ARG A 160 -20.69 1.86 4.98
C ARG A 160 -19.86 0.67 5.41
N ALA A 161 -19.88 0.36 6.71
CA ALA A 161 -19.04 -0.67 7.32
C ALA A 161 -19.55 -2.11 7.09
N LEU A 162 -20.84 -2.32 6.82
CA LEU A 162 -21.47 -3.65 6.75
C LEU A 162 -21.09 -4.41 5.45
N PRO A 163 -20.26 -5.48 5.48
CA PRO A 163 -19.93 -6.24 4.28
C PRO A 163 -21.09 -7.09 3.80
N THR A 164 -21.14 -7.36 2.49
CA THR A 164 -22.08 -8.31 1.90
C THR A 164 -21.58 -9.75 2.02
N ARG A 165 -22.48 -10.74 1.79
CA ARG A 165 -22.12 -12.15 1.78
C ARG A 165 -21.06 -12.47 0.73
N GLU A 166 -21.17 -11.87 -0.46
CA GLU A 166 -20.21 -12.03 -1.55
C GLU A 166 -18.83 -11.47 -1.15
N GLN A 167 -18.81 -10.36 -0.42
CA GLN A 167 -17.56 -9.75 0.06
C GLN A 167 -16.89 -10.64 1.11
N PHE A 168 -17.61 -11.25 2.02
CA PHE A 168 -17.06 -12.23 2.94
C PHE A 168 -16.47 -13.43 2.20
N ALA A 169 -17.18 -13.96 1.20
CA ALA A 169 -16.69 -15.09 0.40
C ALA A 169 -15.43 -14.71 -0.41
N ALA A 170 -15.38 -13.50 -0.98
CA ALA A 170 -14.20 -13.02 -1.70
C ALA A 170 -13.01 -12.81 -0.76
N ALA A 171 -13.23 -12.17 0.40
CA ALA A 171 -12.20 -11.96 1.41
C ALA A 171 -11.61 -13.28 1.92
N TRP A 172 -12.47 -14.28 2.17
CA TRP A 172 -12.02 -15.59 2.62
C TRP A 172 -11.17 -16.29 1.55
N ARG A 173 -11.64 -16.32 0.29
CA ARG A 173 -10.88 -16.92 -0.83
C ARG A 173 -9.53 -16.24 -1.03
N PHE A 174 -9.47 -14.91 -0.87
CA PHE A 174 -8.21 -14.17 -0.93
C PHE A 174 -7.26 -14.61 0.18
N LEU A 175 -7.72 -14.62 1.43
CA LEU A 175 -6.90 -15.03 2.57
C LEU A 175 -6.45 -16.49 2.48
N ASP A 176 -7.35 -17.38 2.10
CA ASP A 176 -7.05 -18.82 1.98
C ASP A 176 -5.96 -19.11 0.94
N ARG A 177 -5.95 -18.35 -0.17
CA ARG A 177 -4.93 -18.43 -1.22
C ARG A 177 -3.61 -17.77 -0.81
N THR A 178 -3.66 -16.70 -0.01
CA THR A 178 -2.53 -15.80 0.24
C THR A 178 -1.76 -16.18 1.50
N VAL A 179 -2.45 -16.68 2.53
CA VAL A 179 -1.84 -17.01 3.84
C VAL A 179 -1.41 -18.48 3.83
N PRO A 180 -0.10 -18.79 3.95
CA PRO A 180 0.39 -20.16 4.08
C PRO A 180 -0.11 -20.85 5.37
N GLU A 181 0.11 -22.16 5.50
CA GLU A 181 -0.30 -22.92 6.69
C GLU A 181 0.45 -22.52 7.96
N ASP A 182 1.71 -22.13 7.82
CA ASP A 182 2.58 -21.64 8.89
C ASP A 182 2.36 -20.18 9.24
N GLY A 183 1.48 -19.48 8.51
CA GLY A 183 1.14 -18.07 8.72
C GLY A 183 1.82 -17.14 7.72
N LEU A 184 1.42 -15.86 7.75
CA LEU A 184 1.94 -14.82 6.89
C LEU A 184 2.31 -13.59 7.73
N THR A 185 3.54 -13.14 7.62
CA THR A 185 3.96 -11.82 8.13
C THR A 185 4.13 -10.86 6.96
N THR A 186 3.40 -9.73 6.99
CA THR A 186 3.41 -8.73 5.92
C THR A 186 2.95 -7.36 6.45
N ASP A 187 3.02 -6.34 5.61
CA ASP A 187 2.49 -5.03 5.95
C ASP A 187 0.95 -5.01 5.88
N ARG A 188 0.32 -4.49 6.94
CA ARG A 188 -1.14 -4.51 7.12
C ARG A 188 -1.89 -3.77 6.01
N LEU A 189 -1.48 -2.55 5.67
CA LEU A 189 -2.22 -1.73 4.72
C LEU A 189 -2.11 -2.24 3.27
N PRO A 190 -0.94 -2.63 2.75
CA PRO A 190 -0.83 -3.32 1.47
C PRO A 190 -1.69 -4.59 1.38
N LEU A 191 -1.70 -5.43 2.42
CA LEU A 191 -2.56 -6.61 2.46
C LEU A 191 -4.04 -6.27 2.37
N LEU A 192 -4.50 -5.26 3.13
CA LEU A 192 -5.89 -4.79 3.07
C LEU A 192 -6.26 -4.22 1.71
N ARG A 193 -5.35 -3.53 1.02
CA ARG A 193 -5.56 -3.03 -0.35
C ARG A 193 -5.71 -4.16 -1.37
N LEU A 194 -4.85 -5.18 -1.28
CA LEU A 194 -4.95 -6.36 -2.14
C LEU A 194 -6.29 -7.10 -1.91
N MET A 195 -6.68 -7.31 -0.67
CA MET A 195 -7.97 -7.91 -0.35
C MET A 195 -9.13 -7.01 -0.82
N ALA A 196 -9.04 -5.69 -0.64
CA ALA A 196 -10.03 -4.72 -1.08
C ALA A 196 -10.25 -4.71 -2.59
N ALA A 197 -9.19 -4.93 -3.38
CA ALA A 197 -9.27 -5.06 -4.84
C ALA A 197 -10.14 -6.26 -5.27
N GLU A 198 -10.09 -7.37 -4.53
CA GLU A 198 -10.94 -8.56 -4.78
C GLU A 198 -12.41 -8.34 -4.36
N LEU A 199 -12.66 -7.52 -3.34
CA LEU A 199 -14.01 -7.26 -2.84
C LEU A 199 -14.82 -6.34 -3.75
N GLY A 200 -14.16 -5.39 -4.39
CA GLY A 200 -14.81 -4.36 -5.20
C GLY A 200 -15.79 -3.47 -4.43
N GLY A 201 -16.57 -2.69 -5.18
CA GLY A 201 -17.65 -1.85 -4.64
C GLY A 201 -17.16 -0.56 -3.97
N ALA A 202 -18.07 0.11 -3.26
CA ALA A 202 -17.75 1.31 -2.49
C ALA A 202 -17.04 0.95 -1.18
N GLU A 203 -16.09 1.80 -0.76
CA GLU A 203 -15.36 1.65 0.51
C GLU A 203 -14.59 0.32 0.65
N PRO A 204 -13.83 -0.13 -0.36
CA PRO A 204 -13.32 -1.51 -0.39
C PRO A 204 -12.33 -1.80 0.75
N VAL A 205 -11.48 -0.84 1.16
CA VAL A 205 -10.56 -1.00 2.29
C VAL A 205 -11.31 -1.11 3.63
N LEU A 206 -12.37 -0.33 3.82
CA LEU A 206 -13.25 -0.45 5.00
C LEU A 206 -13.86 -1.85 5.06
N ARG A 207 -14.44 -2.31 3.94
CA ARG A 207 -15.07 -3.64 3.85
C ARG A 207 -14.08 -4.77 4.08
N ALA A 208 -12.87 -4.67 3.55
CA ALA A 208 -11.79 -5.61 3.80
C ALA A 208 -11.42 -5.68 5.29
N ALA A 209 -11.24 -4.53 5.94
CA ALA A 209 -10.95 -4.46 7.36
C ALA A 209 -12.08 -5.04 8.22
N MET A 210 -13.35 -4.79 7.84
CA MET A 210 -14.51 -5.35 8.52
C MET A 210 -14.63 -6.86 8.36
N CYS A 211 -14.40 -7.41 7.15
CA CYS A 211 -14.35 -8.86 6.93
C CYS A 211 -13.30 -9.51 7.82
N ALA A 212 -12.08 -8.96 7.86
CA ALA A 212 -11.01 -9.46 8.72
C ALA A 212 -11.41 -9.42 10.20
N ALA A 213 -12.01 -8.31 10.67
CA ALA A 213 -12.47 -8.18 12.07
C ALA A 213 -13.51 -9.24 12.44
N VAL A 214 -14.50 -9.50 11.57
CA VAL A 214 -15.50 -10.54 11.77
C VAL A 214 -14.87 -11.94 11.75
N PHE A 215 -13.94 -12.22 10.83
CA PHE A 215 -13.24 -13.51 10.83
C PHE A 215 -12.46 -13.75 12.11
N ARG A 216 -11.81 -12.69 12.65
CA ARG A 216 -11.12 -12.79 13.93
C ARG A 216 -12.09 -13.04 15.08
N GLU A 217 -13.18 -12.27 15.18
CA GLU A 217 -14.22 -12.43 16.20
C GLU A 217 -14.81 -13.86 16.18
N ARG A 218 -14.97 -14.44 14.98
CA ARG A 218 -15.49 -15.79 14.81
C ARG A 218 -14.42 -16.90 14.89
N GLY A 219 -13.18 -16.55 15.22
CA GLY A 219 -12.08 -17.49 15.42
C GLY A 219 -11.54 -18.14 14.13
N LEU A 220 -11.86 -17.61 12.96
CA LEU A 220 -11.39 -18.10 11.66
C LEU A 220 -10.00 -17.51 11.30
N LEU A 221 -9.68 -16.34 11.83
CA LEU A 221 -8.45 -15.61 11.62
C LEU A 221 -7.91 -15.15 12.97
N ASP A 222 -6.62 -15.32 13.18
CA ASP A 222 -5.90 -14.68 14.27
C ASP A 222 -4.81 -13.78 13.70
N TRP A 223 -4.49 -12.67 14.41
CA TRP A 223 -3.39 -11.82 14.03
C TRP A 223 -2.73 -11.13 15.22
N GLN A 224 -1.45 -10.82 15.02
CA GLN A 224 -0.65 -9.97 15.89
C GLN A 224 -0.15 -8.77 15.10
N LEU A 225 -0.19 -7.59 15.70
CA LEU A 225 0.32 -6.35 15.13
C LEU A 225 1.67 -6.03 15.74
N ASN A 226 2.64 -5.69 14.88
CA ASN A 226 3.95 -5.19 15.29
C ASN A 226 4.27 -3.95 14.45
N GLY A 227 3.90 -2.77 14.95
CA GLY A 227 3.92 -1.53 14.17
C GLY A 227 2.98 -1.60 12.98
N ASP A 228 3.52 -1.40 11.77
CA ASP A 228 2.77 -1.50 10.51
C ASP A 228 2.66 -2.94 9.99
N ALA A 229 3.49 -3.84 10.49
CA ALA A 229 3.44 -5.25 10.14
C ALA A 229 2.32 -6.00 10.88
N ILE A 230 1.79 -7.02 10.20
CA ILE A 230 0.78 -7.93 10.72
C ILE A 230 1.23 -9.37 10.48
N THR A 231 1.16 -10.20 11.51
CA THR A 231 1.33 -11.67 11.39
C THR A 231 -0.03 -12.32 11.49
N LEU A 232 -0.40 -13.12 10.49
CA LEU A 232 -1.73 -13.72 10.30
C LEU A 232 -1.65 -15.24 10.35
N HIS A 233 -2.63 -15.87 11.00
CA HIS A 233 -2.83 -17.32 11.00
C HIS A 233 -4.30 -17.61 10.69
N LEU A 234 -4.56 -18.49 9.70
CA LEU A 234 -5.91 -18.94 9.34
C LEU A 234 -6.24 -20.27 10.00
N ARG A 235 -7.46 -20.39 10.51
CA ARG A 235 -8.03 -21.64 10.98
C ARG A 235 -8.96 -22.22 9.94
N ARG A 236 -8.42 -23.04 9.07
CA ARG A 236 -9.14 -23.71 7.99
C ARG A 236 -10.02 -24.86 8.49
N GLY A 237 -10.99 -25.28 7.69
CA GLY A 237 -11.84 -26.42 7.98
C GLY A 237 -12.94 -26.17 9.02
N GLN A 238 -13.10 -24.96 9.53
CA GLN A 238 -14.18 -24.59 10.43
C GLN A 238 -15.35 -23.98 9.67
N HIS A 239 -16.56 -24.46 9.93
CA HIS A 239 -17.79 -23.85 9.45
C HIS A 239 -18.40 -23.01 10.58
N VAL A 240 -18.40 -21.70 10.43
CA VAL A 240 -18.98 -20.76 11.39
C VAL A 240 -20.05 -19.90 10.72
N ALA A 241 -21.13 -19.66 11.45
CA ALA A 241 -22.21 -18.78 11.03
C ALA A 241 -21.77 -17.31 11.23
N LEU A 242 -21.43 -16.60 10.14
CA LEU A 242 -20.95 -15.19 10.21
C LEU A 242 -22.08 -14.23 10.61
N ASP A 243 -23.32 -14.57 10.37
CA ASP A 243 -24.53 -13.85 10.79
C ASP A 243 -24.72 -13.81 12.32
N GLN A 244 -24.07 -14.72 13.04
CA GLN A 244 -24.05 -14.73 14.50
C GLN A 244 -22.90 -13.89 15.09
N SER A 245 -22.19 -13.11 14.28
CA SER A 245 -21.15 -12.20 14.77
C SER A 245 -21.79 -11.06 15.57
N PRO A 246 -21.40 -10.84 16.85
CA PRO A 246 -21.82 -9.69 17.63
C PRO A 246 -21.57 -8.36 16.92
N LEU A 247 -20.43 -8.24 16.24
CA LEU A 247 -20.07 -7.07 15.44
C LEU A 247 -21.08 -6.84 14.32
N MET A 248 -21.45 -7.91 13.57
CA MET A 248 -22.45 -7.82 12.49
C MET A 248 -23.83 -7.46 13.05
N ASN A 249 -24.25 -8.10 14.13
CA ASN A 249 -25.55 -7.85 14.78
C ASN A 249 -25.66 -6.39 15.26
N THR A 250 -24.60 -5.85 15.85
CA THR A 250 -24.57 -4.44 16.28
C THR A 250 -24.77 -3.51 15.09
N LEU A 251 -24.03 -3.71 14.00
CA LEU A 251 -24.12 -2.89 12.79
C LEU A 251 -25.49 -3.02 12.10
N GLN A 252 -26.11 -4.21 12.10
CA GLN A 252 -27.43 -4.43 11.54
C GLN A 252 -28.51 -3.74 12.37
N ASN A 253 -28.45 -3.87 13.70
CA ASN A 253 -29.37 -3.19 14.63
C ASN A 253 -29.29 -1.67 14.52
N ASP A 254 -28.07 -1.11 14.41
CA ASP A 254 -27.87 0.31 14.20
C ASP A 254 -28.39 0.77 12.82
N ASN A 255 -28.38 -0.14 11.82
CA ASN A 255 -28.95 0.12 10.51
C ASN A 255 -30.51 0.09 10.53
N GLU A 256 -31.13 -0.76 11.34
CA GLU A 256 -32.59 -0.90 11.42
C GLU A 256 -33.25 0.20 12.27
N LYS A 257 -32.61 0.61 13.38
CA LYS A 257 -33.13 1.68 14.26
C LYS A 257 -33.27 3.03 13.58
N GLY A 258 -32.55 3.29 12.49
CA GLY A 258 -32.65 4.53 11.72
C GLY A 258 -33.68 4.48 10.55
N GLY A 259 -34.26 3.33 10.25
CA GLY A 259 -35.29 3.18 9.21
C GLY A 259 -36.73 3.40 9.67
N GLY A 260 -36.93 3.60 10.95
CA GLY A 260 -38.26 3.75 11.57
C GLY A 260 -38.71 5.17 11.91
N ALA A 261 -37.95 6.18 11.46
CA ALA A 261 -38.30 7.59 11.66
C ALA A 261 -38.38 8.32 10.31
N LEU A 262 -39.45 8.04 9.57
CA LEU A 262 -39.99 8.87 8.47
C LEU A 262 -41.51 8.86 8.57
#